data_8a056484196ccabc384c152b8aa2b8fb
#
_entry.id   8a056484196ccabc384c152b8aa2b8fb
#
_cell.length_a   1.000
_cell.length_b   1.000
_cell.length_c   1.000
_cell.angle_alpha   90.00
_cell.angle_beta   90.00
_cell.angle_gamma   90.00
#
_symmetry.space_group_name_H-M   'P 1'
#
loop_
_entity.id
_entity.type
_entity.pdbx_description
1 polymer ?
#
loop_
_entity_poly.entity_id
_entity_poly.type
_entity_poly.pdbx_seq_one_letter_code
_entity_poly.pdbx_strand_id
1 'polypeptide(L)'
;MSDAVAVPPEEVIEEEPHVPTRRLLVFELGGSAFACDMDSFREIVPMQPTTRLPGAPDTIHGLINLRGTIVTVIDGGLTLGKSPFRRTDGLILLVDYLERWVGIGVDDVRDIQDVPIDQFATVGETEVPVPGAVTGAIELDGRRVLVLDIKTVVQQVIGKGR
;
A
#
# COMPACT_ATOMS: atom_id res chain seq x y z
N MET A 1 31.96 35.20 -36.45
CA MET A 1 31.55 34.96 -36.30
C MET A 1 31.04 34.43 -35.45
N SER A 2 30.72 34.25 -34.90
CA SER A 2 30.30 33.83 -34.12
C SER A 2 29.59 33.22 -33.79
N ASP A 3 29.30 32.76 -33.81
CA ASP A 3 28.60 32.17 -33.57
C ASP A 3 28.15 31.75 -32.66
N ALA A 4 28.02 32.08 -32.22
CA ALA A 4 27.57 32.05 -31.31
C ALA A 4 26.78 31.11 -31.04
N VAL A 5 26.82 30.52 -30.44
CA VAL A 5 26.25 29.66 -30.21
C VAL A 5 25.24 29.74 -29.43
N ALA A 6 24.49 29.81 -29.77
CA ALA A 6 23.44 29.91 -29.08
C ALA A 6 23.05 28.83 -28.32
N VAL A 7 22.74 28.99 -27.19
CA VAL A 7 22.21 28.01 -26.42
C VAL A 7 20.87 27.74 -26.92
N PRO A 8 20.54 26.58 -27.17
CA PRO A 8 19.21 26.24 -27.62
C PRO A 8 18.21 26.61 -26.56
N PRO A 9 17.15 27.17 -27.00
CA PRO A 9 16.14 27.58 -26.07
C PRO A 9 15.62 26.49 -25.25
N GLU A 10 15.72 25.29 -25.75
CA GLU A 10 15.23 24.26 -25.02
C GLU A 10 15.96 24.05 -23.82
N GLU A 11 17.08 24.55 -23.72
CA GLU A 11 17.73 24.32 -22.59
C GLU A 11 17.24 25.15 -21.58
N VAL A 12 16.55 26.05 -21.90
CA VAL A 12 16.26 26.89 -20.96
C VAL A 12 14.97 26.61 -20.51
N ILE A 13 14.51 25.74 -20.40
CA ILE A 13 13.41 25.49 -20.10
C ILE A 13 12.81 25.71 -19.17
N GLU A 14 12.15 25.87 -19.18
CA GLU A 14 11.35 25.90 -18.72
C GLU A 14 10.90 25.22 -18.03
N GLU A 15 10.78 25.41 -17.33
CA GLU A 15 10.35 24.87 -16.45
C GLU A 15 8.98 24.84 -16.37
N GLU A 16 8.42 24.01 -16.96
CA GLU A 16 7.20 23.72 -16.69
C GLU A 16 7.01 23.46 -15.28
N PRO A 17 6.12 23.92 -14.57
CA PRO A 17 5.91 23.63 -13.18
C PRO A 17 5.65 22.18 -13.06
N HIS A 18 6.47 21.53 -12.32
CA HIS A 18 6.30 20.18 -12.08
C HIS A 18 5.36 19.98 -10.97
N VAL A 19 4.29 19.25 -11.14
CA VAL A 19 3.44 18.80 -10.07
C VAL A 19 4.15 17.63 -9.42
N PRO A 20 4.42 17.67 -8.13
CA PRO A 20 5.05 16.52 -7.47
C PRO A 20 4.18 15.29 -7.61
N THR A 21 4.83 14.14 -7.67
CA THR A 21 4.12 12.87 -7.80
C THR A 21 4.42 12.00 -6.59
N ARG A 22 3.51 11.08 -6.32
CA ARG A 22 3.75 10.03 -5.34
C ARG A 22 3.81 8.71 -6.09
N ARG A 23 4.77 7.88 -5.75
CA ARG A 23 4.90 6.56 -6.37
C ARG A 23 4.13 5.57 -5.51
N LEU A 24 3.13 4.97 -6.10
CA LEU A 24 2.20 4.11 -5.38
C LEU A 24 2.27 2.68 -5.90
N LEU A 25 2.12 1.75 -4.99
CA LEU A 25 1.89 0.36 -5.33
C LEU A 25 0.39 0.14 -5.35
N VAL A 26 -0.14 -0.40 -6.44
CA VAL A 26 -1.57 -0.71 -6.56
C VAL A 26 -1.75 -2.20 -6.36
N PHE A 27 -2.63 -2.58 -5.46
CA PHE A 27 -2.87 -3.99 -5.15
C PHE A 27 -4.36 -4.25 -5.00
N GLU A 28 -4.72 -5.52 -4.95
CA GLU A 28 -6.12 -5.91 -4.91
C GLU A 28 -6.44 -6.70 -3.67
N LEU A 29 -7.61 -6.42 -3.10
CA LEU A 29 -8.15 -7.15 -1.99
C LEU A 29 -9.66 -7.24 -2.17
N GLY A 30 -10.17 -8.46 -2.17
CA GLY A 30 -11.61 -8.68 -2.24
C GLY A 30 -12.27 -8.06 -3.44
N GLY A 31 -11.59 -8.01 -4.57
CA GLY A 31 -12.14 -7.44 -5.79
C GLY A 31 -12.03 -5.93 -5.90
N SER A 32 -11.49 -5.27 -4.89
CA SER A 32 -11.30 -3.82 -4.90
C SER A 32 -9.84 -3.47 -5.04
N ALA A 33 -9.56 -2.32 -5.63
CA ALA A 33 -8.19 -1.86 -5.79
C ALA A 33 -7.84 -0.85 -4.72
N PHE A 34 -6.66 -0.99 -4.16
CA PHE A 34 -6.13 -0.09 -3.16
C PHE A 34 -4.71 0.30 -3.57
N ALA A 35 -4.18 1.33 -2.96
CA ALA A 35 -2.82 1.74 -3.23
C ALA A 35 -2.15 2.23 -1.95
N CYS A 36 -0.84 2.15 -1.91
CA CYS A 36 -0.06 2.72 -0.82
C CYS A 36 1.25 3.24 -1.37
N ASP A 37 1.89 4.14 -0.62
CA ASP A 37 3.17 4.67 -1.05
C ASP A 37 4.22 3.56 -1.09
N MET A 38 5.10 3.63 -2.07
CA MET A 38 6.15 2.64 -2.22
C MET A 38 7.11 2.62 -1.04
N ASP A 39 7.22 3.71 -0.30
CA ASP A 39 8.10 3.74 0.85
C ASP A 39 7.41 3.37 2.15
N SER A 40 6.13 2.96 2.09
CA SER A 40 5.41 2.60 3.31
C SER A 40 5.53 1.12 3.64
N PHE A 41 6.12 0.33 2.78
CA PHE A 41 6.38 -1.08 3.06
C PHE A 41 7.82 -1.42 2.66
N ARG A 42 8.29 -2.54 3.16
CA ARG A 42 9.68 -2.89 3.01
C ARG A 42 9.94 -3.76 1.80
N GLU A 43 9.15 -4.77 1.62
CA GLU A 43 9.28 -5.66 0.47
C GLU A 43 7.99 -6.46 0.30
N ILE A 44 7.83 -7.09 -0.84
CA ILE A 44 6.68 -7.93 -1.14
C ILE A 44 7.22 -9.35 -1.22
N VAL A 45 6.59 -10.26 -0.47
CA VAL A 45 7.01 -11.66 -0.51
C VAL A 45 5.81 -12.54 -0.83
N PRO A 46 6.04 -13.72 -1.40
CA PRO A 46 4.93 -14.64 -1.67
C PRO A 46 4.29 -15.13 -0.39
N MET A 47 3.04 -15.48 -0.46
CA MET A 47 2.35 -16.08 0.66
C MET A 47 3.02 -17.39 1.02
N GLN A 48 3.09 -17.68 2.29
CA GLN A 48 3.73 -18.89 2.82
C GLN A 48 2.77 -19.55 3.79
N PRO A 49 2.98 -20.82 4.11
CA PRO A 49 2.15 -21.47 5.11
C PRO A 49 2.21 -20.70 6.43
N THR A 50 1.05 -20.53 7.04
CA THR A 50 0.96 -19.77 8.28
C THR A 50 0.60 -20.68 9.42
N THR A 51 1.02 -20.29 10.61
CA THR A 51 0.59 -20.94 11.85
C THR A 51 -0.47 -20.05 12.47
N ARG A 52 -1.63 -20.60 12.74
CA ARG A 52 -2.69 -19.81 13.34
C ARG A 52 -2.31 -19.47 14.76
N LEU A 53 -2.73 -18.30 15.19
CA LEU A 53 -2.46 -17.84 16.52
C LEU A 53 -3.73 -17.97 17.33
N PRO A 54 -3.83 -18.94 18.23
CA PRO A 54 -5.08 -19.17 18.96
C PRO A 54 -5.46 -17.94 19.77
N GLY A 55 -6.73 -17.59 19.74
CA GLY A 55 -7.22 -16.45 20.49
C GLY A 55 -6.99 -15.11 19.83
N ALA A 56 -6.33 -15.07 18.69
CA ALA A 56 -6.12 -13.80 18.01
C ALA A 56 -7.40 -13.37 17.28
N PRO A 57 -7.58 -12.06 17.06
CA PRO A 57 -8.73 -11.59 16.28
C PRO A 57 -8.71 -12.15 14.87
N ASP A 58 -9.86 -12.18 14.21
CA ASP A 58 -9.94 -12.69 12.86
C ASP A 58 -9.10 -11.90 11.87
N THR A 59 -8.79 -10.65 12.18
CA THR A 59 -7.94 -9.83 11.32
C THR A 59 -6.49 -10.28 11.33
N ILE A 60 -6.09 -11.16 12.25
CA ILE A 60 -4.76 -11.75 12.24
C ILE A 60 -4.85 -13.08 11.49
N HIS A 61 -4.20 -13.17 10.34
CA HIS A 61 -4.22 -14.39 9.55
C HIS A 61 -3.38 -15.48 10.21
N GLY A 62 -2.23 -15.13 10.74
CA GLY A 62 -1.36 -16.10 11.39
C GLY A 62 0.08 -15.61 11.44
N LEU A 63 0.98 -16.51 11.72
CA LEU A 63 2.41 -16.22 11.79
C LEU A 63 3.14 -16.95 10.70
N ILE A 64 4.18 -16.33 10.15
CA ILE A 64 5.07 -16.99 9.22
C ILE A 64 6.49 -16.85 9.75
N ASN A 65 7.36 -17.74 9.28
CA ASN A 65 8.78 -17.62 9.57
C ASN A 65 9.45 -17.18 8.27
N LEU A 66 9.91 -15.93 8.24
CA LEU A 66 10.53 -15.40 7.05
C LEU A 66 12.02 -15.24 7.35
N ARG A 67 12.80 -16.13 6.79
CA ARG A 67 14.27 -16.08 6.93
C ARG A 67 14.68 -15.97 8.40
N GLY A 68 14.03 -16.76 9.25
CA GLY A 68 14.37 -16.80 10.66
C GLY A 68 13.66 -15.77 11.53
N THR A 69 12.86 -14.89 10.94
CA THR A 69 12.12 -13.88 11.69
C THR A 69 10.65 -14.25 11.69
N ILE A 70 10.03 -14.21 12.85
CA ILE A 70 8.60 -14.48 12.97
C ILE A 70 7.85 -13.21 12.62
N VAL A 71 6.94 -13.32 11.67
CA VAL A 71 6.17 -12.16 11.20
C VAL A 71 4.69 -12.45 11.40
N THR A 72 3.98 -11.52 12.02
CA THR A 72 2.53 -11.59 12.14
C THR A 72 1.93 -11.10 10.83
N VAL A 73 1.03 -11.90 10.25
CA VAL A 73 0.39 -11.55 8.98
C VAL A 73 -1.04 -11.15 9.25
N ILE A 74 -1.39 -9.95 8.83
CA ILE A 74 -2.73 -9.41 8.95
C ILE A 74 -3.54 -9.83 7.74
N ASP A 75 -4.81 -10.19 7.94
CA ASP A 75 -5.73 -10.43 6.84
C ASP A 75 -6.15 -9.07 6.30
N GLY A 76 -5.59 -8.68 5.17
CA GLY A 76 -5.91 -7.37 4.60
C GLY A 76 -7.36 -7.25 4.20
N GLY A 77 -7.95 -8.34 3.71
CA GLY A 77 -9.34 -8.30 3.30
C GLY A 77 -10.27 -8.00 4.46
N LEU A 78 -10.17 -8.76 5.53
CA LEU A 78 -11.02 -8.52 6.69
C LEU A 78 -10.77 -7.16 7.30
N THR A 79 -9.51 -6.76 7.36
CA THR A 79 -9.17 -5.47 7.96
C THR A 79 -9.83 -4.31 7.20
N LEU A 80 -9.92 -4.41 5.89
CA LEU A 80 -10.48 -3.33 5.09
C LEU A 80 -11.95 -3.54 4.75
N GLY A 81 -12.62 -4.47 5.44
CA GLY A 81 -14.06 -4.67 5.23
C GLY A 81 -14.41 -5.45 3.99
N LYS A 82 -13.49 -6.26 3.53
CA LYS A 82 -13.68 -7.07 2.33
C LYS A 82 -13.73 -8.55 2.71
N SER A 83 -13.72 -9.42 1.71
CA SER A 83 -13.68 -10.86 1.95
C SER A 83 -12.37 -11.27 2.59
N PRO A 84 -12.39 -12.32 3.40
CA PRO A 84 -11.16 -12.77 4.02
C PRO A 84 -10.10 -13.15 3.00
N PHE A 85 -8.84 -12.87 3.35
CA PHE A 85 -7.72 -13.27 2.51
C PHE A 85 -7.45 -14.74 2.77
N ARG A 86 -7.69 -15.58 1.78
CA ARG A 86 -7.47 -17.01 1.96
C ARG A 86 -6.72 -17.64 0.81
N ARG A 87 -6.09 -16.83 0.00
CA ARG A 87 -5.44 -17.37 -1.19
C ARG A 87 -4.08 -17.88 -0.82
N THR A 88 -3.77 -19.05 -1.31
CA THR A 88 -2.43 -19.59 -1.11
C THR A 88 -1.45 -18.97 -2.09
N ASP A 89 -1.95 -18.30 -3.13
CA ASP A 89 -1.10 -17.66 -4.12
C ASP A 89 -1.06 -16.15 -3.97
N GLY A 90 -1.50 -15.62 -2.84
CA GLY A 90 -1.44 -14.19 -2.61
C GLY A 90 -0.04 -13.72 -2.26
N LEU A 91 0.04 -12.48 -1.86
CA LEU A 91 1.31 -11.83 -1.55
C LEU A 91 1.22 -11.19 -0.17
N ILE A 92 2.37 -10.94 0.42
CA ILE A 92 2.44 -10.28 1.71
C ILE A 92 3.27 -9.03 1.55
N LEU A 93 2.71 -7.89 1.97
CA LEU A 93 3.47 -6.66 2.05
C LEU A 93 4.11 -6.62 3.44
N LEU A 94 5.44 -6.57 3.49
CA LEU A 94 6.14 -6.51 4.76
C LEU A 94 6.31 -5.06 5.16
N VAL A 95 5.94 -4.75 6.38
CA VAL A 95 5.93 -3.38 6.88
C VAL A 95 6.76 -3.34 8.17
N ASP A 96 7.60 -2.32 8.30
CA ASP A 96 8.29 -2.09 9.56
C ASP A 96 7.34 -1.36 10.50
N TYR A 97 7.13 -1.91 11.68
CA TYR A 97 6.28 -1.29 12.66
C TYR A 97 6.88 -1.51 14.05
N LEU A 98 7.31 -0.43 14.68
CA LEU A 98 7.90 -0.46 16.02
C LEU A 98 9.01 -1.51 16.12
N GLU A 99 9.91 -1.45 15.15
CA GLU A 99 11.10 -2.32 15.13
C GLU A 99 10.78 -3.79 14.93
N ARG A 100 9.62 -4.13 14.38
CA ARG A 100 9.34 -5.49 14.00
C ARG A 100 8.71 -5.49 12.65
N TRP A 101 8.68 -6.65 12.04
CA TRP A 101 8.05 -6.81 10.74
C TRP A 101 6.63 -7.31 10.93
N VAL A 102 5.70 -6.68 10.24
CA VAL A 102 4.31 -7.11 10.19
C VAL A 102 3.98 -7.28 8.72
N GLY A 103 3.25 -8.32 8.38
CA GLY A 103 2.84 -8.55 7.01
C GLY A 103 1.38 -8.25 6.81
N ILE A 104 1.03 -7.75 5.64
CA ILE A 104 -0.37 -7.58 5.25
C ILE A 104 -0.60 -8.47 4.06
N GLY A 105 -1.49 -9.45 4.20
CA GLY A 105 -1.84 -10.34 3.10
C GLY A 105 -2.74 -9.64 2.11
N VAL A 106 -2.38 -9.68 0.84
CA VAL A 106 -3.17 -9.09 -0.24
C VAL A 106 -3.37 -10.14 -1.32
N ASP A 107 -4.43 -9.99 -2.11
CA ASP A 107 -4.73 -10.97 -3.13
C ASP A 107 -3.76 -10.91 -4.29
N ASP A 108 -3.39 -9.73 -4.70
CA ASP A 108 -2.52 -9.57 -5.86
C ASP A 108 -1.94 -8.17 -5.87
N VAL A 109 -0.79 -8.02 -6.52
CA VAL A 109 -0.21 -6.71 -6.75
C VAL A 109 -0.34 -6.43 -8.25
N ARG A 110 -0.89 -5.26 -8.58
CA ARG A 110 -1.16 -4.97 -9.97
C ARG A 110 -0.07 -4.16 -10.65
N ASP A 111 0.38 -3.11 -10.03
CA ASP A 111 1.22 -2.18 -10.77
C ASP A 111 1.83 -1.15 -9.84
N ILE A 112 2.81 -0.43 -10.35
CA ILE A 112 3.39 0.72 -9.67
C ILE A 112 3.08 1.94 -10.53
N GLN A 113 2.53 2.97 -9.92
CA GLN A 113 2.10 4.16 -10.63
C GLN A 113 2.68 5.41 -10.00
N ASP A 114 3.14 6.33 -10.84
CA ASP A 114 3.51 7.66 -10.37
C ASP A 114 2.30 8.55 -10.57
N VAL A 115 1.72 9.06 -9.50
CA VAL A 115 0.46 9.79 -9.55
C VAL A 115 0.70 11.22 -9.08
N PRO A 116 0.37 12.22 -9.90
CA PRO A 116 0.50 13.61 -9.46
C PRO A 116 -0.39 13.90 -8.26
N ILE A 117 0.12 14.67 -7.33
CA ILE A 117 -0.60 14.88 -6.09
C ILE A 117 -1.91 15.63 -6.30
N ASP A 118 -2.05 16.38 -7.38
CA ASP A 118 -3.30 17.09 -7.65
C ASP A 118 -4.40 16.16 -8.16
N GLN A 119 -4.10 14.89 -8.38
CA GLN A 119 -5.12 13.92 -8.78
C GLN A 119 -5.68 13.14 -7.61
N PHE A 120 -5.22 13.42 -6.40
CA PHE A 120 -5.77 12.76 -5.22
C PHE A 120 -7.02 13.50 -4.77
N ALA A 121 -8.10 12.76 -4.60
CA ALA A 121 -9.35 13.33 -4.14
C ALA A 121 -9.53 13.03 -2.66
N THR A 122 -10.24 13.90 -1.97
CA THR A 122 -10.56 13.68 -0.57
C THR A 122 -11.65 12.62 -0.47
N VAL A 123 -11.58 11.81 0.57
CA VAL A 123 -12.49 10.70 0.75
C VAL A 123 -13.10 10.79 2.14
N GLY A 124 -14.35 10.41 2.25
CA GLY A 124 -15.02 10.35 3.54
C GLY A 124 -14.48 9.22 4.39
N GLU A 125 -14.73 9.32 5.69
CA GLU A 125 -14.12 8.39 6.61
C GLU A 125 -14.77 7.05 6.66
N THR A 126 -15.89 6.85 5.98
CA THR A 126 -16.61 5.59 6.08
C THR A 126 -16.25 4.60 4.99
N GLU A 127 -15.23 4.90 4.19
CA GLU A 127 -14.92 4.02 3.06
C GLU A 127 -14.37 2.67 3.50
N VAL A 128 -13.65 2.62 4.60
CA VAL A 128 -13.17 1.36 5.17
C VAL A 128 -13.32 1.44 6.68
N PRO A 129 -13.38 0.29 7.37
CA PRO A 129 -13.62 0.30 8.82
C PRO A 129 -12.34 0.51 9.64
N VAL A 130 -11.38 1.24 9.12
CA VAL A 130 -10.15 1.56 9.85
C VAL A 130 -10.02 3.07 9.83
N PRO A 131 -10.32 3.74 10.96
CA PRO A 131 -10.29 5.19 10.99
C PRO A 131 -8.93 5.74 10.63
N GLY A 132 -8.90 6.73 9.77
CA GLY A 132 -7.66 7.39 9.37
C GLY A 132 -6.82 6.62 8.37
N ALA A 133 -7.26 5.45 7.95
CA ALA A 133 -6.44 4.65 7.04
C ALA A 133 -6.49 5.14 5.59
N VAL A 134 -7.60 5.75 5.17
CA VAL A 134 -7.71 6.22 3.80
C VAL A 134 -7.27 7.66 3.74
N THR A 135 -6.24 7.95 2.96
CA THR A 135 -5.71 9.30 2.84
C THR A 135 -6.15 10.00 1.58
N GLY A 136 -6.80 9.29 0.67
CA GLY A 136 -7.31 9.89 -0.55
C GLY A 136 -7.78 8.81 -1.50
N ALA A 137 -8.22 9.22 -2.67
CA ALA A 137 -8.63 8.31 -3.73
C ALA A 137 -8.11 8.83 -5.04
N ILE A 138 -7.80 7.92 -5.95
CA ILE A 138 -7.37 8.27 -7.29
C ILE A 138 -8.18 7.42 -8.26
N GLU A 139 -8.14 7.80 -9.54
CA GLU A 139 -8.74 6.99 -10.56
C GLU A 139 -7.66 6.46 -11.47
N LEU A 140 -7.66 5.16 -11.68
CA LEU A 140 -6.72 4.51 -12.57
C LEU A 140 -7.52 3.61 -13.49
N ASP A 141 -7.38 3.82 -14.80
CA ASP A 141 -8.07 2.99 -15.79
C ASP A 141 -9.58 2.92 -15.54
N GLY A 142 -10.17 4.04 -15.16
CA GLY A 142 -11.60 4.09 -14.91
C GLY A 142 -12.05 3.49 -13.60
N ARG A 143 -11.12 3.05 -12.75
CA ARG A 143 -11.47 2.49 -11.46
C ARG A 143 -11.06 3.42 -10.35
N ARG A 144 -11.87 3.48 -9.32
CA ARG A 144 -11.54 4.25 -8.12
C ARG A 144 -10.63 3.39 -7.25
N VAL A 145 -9.52 3.96 -6.84
CA VAL A 145 -8.54 3.27 -6.01
C VAL A 145 -8.37 4.08 -4.74
N LEU A 146 -8.58 3.45 -3.60
CA LEU A 146 -8.38 4.12 -2.31
C LEU A 146 -6.93 4.05 -1.92
N VAL A 147 -6.37 5.18 -1.51
CA VAL A 147 -4.98 5.28 -1.10
C VAL A 147 -4.92 5.14 0.41
N LEU A 148 -4.12 4.20 0.89
CA LEU A 148 -4.07 3.83 2.28
C LEU A 148 -2.79 4.26 2.95
N ASP A 149 -2.90 4.63 4.21
CA ASP A 149 -1.76 4.79 5.09
C ASP A 149 -1.52 3.44 5.75
N ILE A 150 -0.56 2.70 5.25
CA ILE A 150 -0.30 1.34 5.68
C ILE A 150 0.04 1.26 7.16
N LYS A 151 0.78 2.24 7.68
CA LYS A 151 1.12 2.19 9.09
C LYS A 151 -0.09 2.36 9.99
N THR A 152 -1.05 3.17 9.55
CA THR A 152 -2.30 3.31 10.29
C THR A 152 -3.06 1.99 10.28
N VAL A 153 -3.08 1.28 9.15
CA VAL A 153 -3.75 -0.01 9.07
C VAL A 153 -3.12 -0.99 10.05
N VAL A 154 -1.79 -1.09 10.04
CA VAL A 154 -1.08 -1.99 10.94
C VAL A 154 -1.32 -1.60 12.39
N GLN A 155 -1.26 -0.32 12.70
CA GLN A 155 -1.42 0.13 14.07
C GLN A 155 -2.80 -0.21 14.61
N GLN A 156 -3.84 -0.06 13.80
CA GLN A 156 -5.19 -0.35 14.25
C GLN A 156 -5.38 -1.83 14.55
N VAL A 157 -4.75 -2.70 13.80
CA VAL A 157 -4.89 -4.13 14.03
C VAL A 157 -3.97 -4.61 15.15
N ILE A 158 -2.69 -4.28 15.06
CA ILE A 158 -1.71 -4.78 16.02
C ILE A 158 -1.86 -4.06 17.36
N GLY A 159 -2.11 -2.77 17.33
CA GLY A 159 -2.25 -2.00 18.55
C GLY A 159 -3.44 -2.39 19.37
N LYS A 160 -4.50 -2.89 18.75
CA LYS A 160 -5.67 -3.30 19.47
C LYS A 160 -5.56 -4.70 20.04
N GLY A 161 -4.60 -5.43 19.59
CA GLY A 161 -4.43 -6.81 20.01
C GLY A 161 -3.78 -6.95 21.35
N ARG A 162 -3.65 -5.87 22.10
CA ARG A 162 -3.02 -6.00 23.37
C ARG A 162 -3.96 -6.00 24.43
#